data_71ff041b8ec54a1bb9e34d5f8a9d1491
#
_entry.id   71ff041b8ec54a1bb9e34d5f8a9d1491
#
_cell.length_a   1.000
_cell.length_b   1.000
_cell.length_c   1.000
_cell.angle_alpha   90.00
_cell.angle_beta   90.00
_cell.angle_gamma   90.00
#
_symmetry.space_group_name_H-M   'P 1'
#
loop_
_entity.id
_entity.type
_entity.pdbx_description
1 polymer ?
#
loop_
_entity_poly.entity_id
_entity_poly.type
_entity_poly.pdbx_seq_one_letter_code
_entity_poly.pdbx_strand_id
1 'polypeptide(L)'
;TKKNLPQCLVICDDMADTGVMHQATNILATCFIRGRHLGLSTWLSVQKLSTIHPVARANFQFILCWELRNRKELFDGILFELSNIHSVDMLFELYKMATEDPHSFLYVNLRRKPVEFYVRFEEKLVID
;
A
#
# COMPACT_ATOMS: atom_id res chain seq x y z
N THR A 1 28.90 2.65 -10.83
CA THR A 1 27.99 1.84 -11.66
C THR A 1 26.90 1.22 -10.80
N LYS A 2 25.69 1.09 -11.35
CA LYS A 2 24.55 0.49 -10.66
C LYS A 2 24.82 -0.90 -10.06
N LYS A 3 25.81 -1.59 -10.56
CA LYS A 3 26.16 -2.95 -10.14
C LYS A 3 26.77 -3.03 -8.73
N ASN A 4 27.24 -1.93 -8.20
CA ASN A 4 27.97 -1.91 -6.92
C ASN A 4 27.22 -1.20 -5.79
N LEU A 5 25.98 -0.78 -6.01
CA LEU A 5 25.17 -0.17 -4.97
C LEU A 5 24.63 -1.25 -4.02
N PRO A 6 24.78 -1.08 -2.70
CA PRO A 6 24.18 -2.01 -1.75
C PRO A 6 22.66 -1.96 -1.84
N GLN A 7 22.03 -3.10 -1.62
CA GLN A 7 20.56 -3.16 -1.49
C GLN A 7 20.20 -2.86 -0.04
N CYS A 8 19.31 -1.89 0.16
CA CYS A 8 18.87 -1.45 1.48
C CYS A 8 17.37 -1.53 1.62
N LEU A 9 16.89 -1.88 2.81
CA LEU A 9 15.49 -1.84 3.18
C LEU A 9 15.29 -0.76 4.24
N VAL A 10 14.41 0.20 3.96
CA VAL A 10 13.99 1.24 4.90
C VAL A 10 12.62 0.88 5.43
N ILE A 11 12.49 0.76 6.74
CA ILE A 11 11.22 0.46 7.41
C ILE A 11 10.81 1.68 8.23
N CYS A 12 9.64 2.24 7.92
CA CYS A 12 9.06 3.36 8.65
C CYS A 12 7.79 2.88 9.33
N ASP A 13 7.82 2.73 10.65
CA ASP A 13 6.70 2.24 11.43
C ASP A 13 6.06 3.37 12.24
N ASP A 14 4.74 3.49 12.15
CA ASP A 14 3.91 4.38 12.97
C ASP A 14 4.37 5.85 12.97
N MET A 15 4.69 6.37 11.78
CA MET A 15 5.16 7.77 11.63
C MET A 15 4.04 8.72 11.19
N ALA A 16 2.78 8.33 11.31
CA ALA A 16 1.64 9.11 10.81
C ALA A 16 1.50 10.50 11.45
N ASP A 17 1.95 10.66 12.68
CA ASP A 17 1.84 11.91 13.43
C ASP A 17 2.95 12.93 13.09
N THR A 18 3.90 12.54 12.26
CA THR A 18 4.98 13.45 11.86
C THR A 18 4.58 14.18 10.58
N GLY A 19 4.82 15.48 10.49
CA GLY A 19 4.57 16.28 9.29
C GLY A 19 5.34 15.77 8.05
N VAL A 20 6.29 14.88 8.25
CA VAL A 20 7.11 14.26 7.21
C VAL A 20 6.26 13.54 6.17
N MET A 21 5.15 12.91 6.57
CA MET A 21 4.29 12.14 5.67
C MET A 21 3.54 12.99 4.65
N HIS A 22 3.37 14.28 4.91
CA HIS A 22 2.59 15.17 4.05
C HIS A 22 3.41 15.96 3.03
N GLN A 23 4.73 15.87 3.08
CA GLN A 23 5.60 16.64 2.19
C GLN A 23 6.04 15.83 0.98
N ALA A 24 5.67 16.29 -0.21
CA ALA A 24 6.05 15.62 -1.46
C ALA A 24 7.55 15.60 -1.72
N THR A 25 8.27 16.56 -1.17
CA THR A 25 9.71 16.76 -1.38
C THR A 25 10.56 16.17 -0.27
N ASN A 26 9.96 15.50 0.70
CA ASN A 26 10.73 14.92 1.79
C ASN A 26 11.45 13.63 1.37
N ILE A 27 12.30 13.17 2.25
CA ILE A 27 13.12 11.96 2.04
C ILE A 27 12.26 10.71 1.81
N LEU A 28 11.13 10.59 2.53
CA LEU A 28 10.24 9.45 2.42
C LEU A 28 9.60 9.36 1.02
N ALA A 29 9.07 10.49 0.53
CA ALA A 29 8.51 10.54 -0.82
C ALA A 29 9.57 10.20 -1.86
N THR A 30 10.79 10.69 -1.69
CA THR A 30 11.92 10.37 -2.58
C THR A 30 12.23 8.88 -2.57
N CYS A 31 12.16 8.21 -1.43
CA CYS A 31 12.35 6.75 -1.35
C CYS A 31 11.35 5.98 -2.20
N PHE A 32 10.07 6.38 -2.19
CA PHE A 32 9.04 5.75 -3.01
C PHE A 32 9.19 6.06 -4.50
N ILE A 33 9.59 7.28 -4.84
CA ILE A 33 9.70 7.72 -6.24
C ILE A 33 10.96 7.17 -6.88
N ARG A 34 12.10 7.22 -6.20
CA ARG A 34 13.43 6.93 -6.75
C ARG A 34 14.12 5.71 -6.13
N GLY A 35 13.47 5.01 -5.23
CA GLY A 35 14.10 3.89 -4.51
C GLY A 35 14.73 2.85 -5.43
N ARG A 36 14.05 2.51 -6.52
CA ARG A 36 14.57 1.54 -7.50
C ARG A 36 15.94 1.94 -8.04
N HIS A 37 16.14 3.22 -8.32
CA HIS A 37 17.41 3.72 -8.88
C HIS A 37 18.52 3.77 -7.82
N LEU A 38 18.14 3.83 -6.55
CA LEU A 38 19.06 3.94 -5.43
C LEU A 38 19.31 2.60 -4.73
N GLY A 39 18.70 1.53 -5.20
CA GLY A 39 18.78 0.22 -4.54
C GLY A 39 18.05 0.17 -3.21
N LEU A 40 17.00 0.99 -3.04
CA LEU A 40 16.22 1.07 -1.82
C LEU A 40 14.87 0.41 -1.99
N SER A 41 14.47 -0.41 -1.01
CA SER A 41 13.11 -0.86 -0.80
C SER A 41 12.56 -0.13 0.42
N THR A 42 11.33 0.34 0.36
CA THR A 42 10.72 1.09 1.46
C THR A 42 9.43 0.43 1.90
N TRP A 43 9.33 0.12 3.19
CA TRP A 43 8.13 -0.38 3.83
C TRP A 43 7.60 0.70 4.77
N LEU A 44 6.31 0.98 4.66
CA LEU A 44 5.67 2.02 5.45
C LEU A 44 4.44 1.44 6.13
N SER A 45 4.37 1.59 7.46
CA SER A 45 3.23 1.20 8.25
C SER A 45 2.52 2.45 8.76
N VAL A 46 1.23 2.58 8.43
CA VAL A 46 0.41 3.72 8.84
C VAL A 46 -0.99 3.25 9.25
N GLN A 47 -1.63 4.03 10.11
CA GLN A 47 -3.01 3.78 10.50
C GLN A 47 -3.99 4.45 9.54
N LYS A 48 -3.57 5.52 8.86
CA LYS A 48 -4.41 6.29 7.92
C LYS A 48 -3.65 6.53 6.62
N LEU A 49 -4.20 6.05 5.53
CA LEU A 49 -3.59 6.25 4.20
C LEU A 49 -3.55 7.73 3.81
N SER A 50 -4.56 8.50 4.23
CA SER A 50 -4.66 9.93 3.93
C SER A 50 -3.50 10.75 4.50
N THR A 51 -2.74 10.23 5.48
CA THR A 51 -1.56 10.90 6.02
C THR A 51 -0.37 10.88 5.08
N ILE A 52 -0.41 10.04 4.06
CA ILE A 52 0.68 9.91 3.08
C ILE A 52 0.40 10.81 1.88
N HIS A 53 1.41 11.54 1.43
CA HIS A 53 1.26 12.41 0.26
C HIS A 53 0.87 11.61 -0.98
N PRO A 54 -0.06 12.13 -1.83
CA PRO A 54 -0.53 11.42 -3.03
C PRO A 54 0.59 10.98 -3.98
N VAL A 55 1.68 11.74 -4.08
CA VAL A 55 2.81 11.37 -4.94
C VAL A 55 3.45 10.06 -4.46
N ALA A 56 3.61 9.88 -3.15
CA ALA A 56 4.13 8.63 -2.59
C ALA A 56 3.13 7.49 -2.82
N ARG A 57 1.84 7.73 -2.60
CA ARG A 57 0.78 6.71 -2.82
C ARG A 57 0.74 6.22 -4.26
N ALA A 58 0.94 7.12 -5.23
CA ALA A 58 0.97 6.76 -6.65
C ALA A 58 2.12 5.81 -7.02
N ASN A 59 3.14 5.72 -6.19
CA ASN A 59 4.30 4.88 -6.41
C ASN A 59 4.30 3.58 -5.58
N PHE A 60 3.21 3.26 -4.90
CA PHE A 60 3.07 2.00 -4.18
C PHE A 60 3.08 0.83 -5.15
N GLN A 61 3.85 -0.19 -4.81
CA GLN A 61 3.92 -1.43 -5.60
C GLN A 61 3.08 -2.53 -4.95
N PHE A 62 2.99 -2.52 -3.63
CA PHE A 62 2.26 -3.51 -2.84
C PHE A 62 1.51 -2.80 -1.73
N ILE A 63 0.32 -3.29 -1.43
CA ILE A 63 -0.48 -2.80 -0.30
C ILE A 63 -0.92 -4.00 0.53
N LEU A 64 -0.73 -3.92 1.84
CA LEU A 64 -1.25 -4.87 2.81
C LEU A 64 -2.24 -4.12 3.69
N CYS A 65 -3.49 -4.54 3.67
CA CYS A 65 -4.57 -3.88 4.40
C CYS A 65 -5.22 -4.84 5.37
N TRP A 66 -5.00 -4.62 6.66
CA TRP A 66 -5.70 -5.32 7.73
C TRP A 66 -7.08 -4.73 7.96
N GLU A 67 -7.90 -5.38 8.75
CA GLU A 67 -9.23 -4.88 9.06
C GLU A 67 -9.17 -3.50 9.70
N LEU A 68 -9.89 -2.55 9.11
CA LEU A 68 -9.97 -1.17 9.58
C LEU A 68 -11.26 -0.95 10.36
N ARG A 69 -11.15 -0.42 11.56
CA ARG A 69 -12.32 -0.09 12.40
C ARG A 69 -13.07 1.13 11.86
N ASN A 70 -12.33 2.08 11.29
CA ASN A 70 -12.92 3.31 10.77
C ASN A 70 -13.39 3.09 9.34
N ARG A 71 -14.70 3.08 9.16
CA ARG A 71 -15.32 2.87 7.85
C ARG A 71 -14.98 3.96 6.85
N LYS A 72 -14.82 5.19 7.31
CA LYS A 72 -14.42 6.30 6.46
C LYS A 72 -13.00 6.10 5.90
N GLU A 73 -12.06 5.65 6.72
CA GLU A 73 -10.71 5.34 6.25
C GLU A 73 -10.71 4.20 5.24
N LEU A 74 -11.58 3.22 5.40
CA LEU A 74 -11.71 2.14 4.43
C LEU A 74 -12.22 2.68 3.09
N PHE A 75 -13.38 3.35 3.07
CA PHE A 75 -14.02 3.76 1.82
C PHE A 75 -13.34 4.96 1.15
N ASP A 76 -12.98 5.99 1.92
CA ASP A 76 -12.34 7.20 1.38
C ASP A 76 -10.82 7.06 1.25
N GLY A 77 -10.23 6.08 1.93
CA GLY A 77 -8.80 5.80 1.88
C GLY A 77 -8.45 4.68 0.90
N ILE A 78 -8.40 3.45 1.40
CA ILE A 78 -7.92 2.29 0.62
C ILE A 78 -8.80 1.99 -0.59
N LEU A 79 -10.12 1.90 -0.41
CA LEU A 79 -11.01 1.55 -1.52
C LEU A 79 -11.05 2.66 -2.56
N PHE A 80 -11.02 3.91 -2.14
CA PHE A 80 -10.94 5.04 -3.07
C PHE A 80 -9.64 5.02 -3.87
N GLU A 81 -8.51 4.75 -3.23
CA GLU A 81 -7.20 4.66 -3.90
C GLU A 81 -7.18 3.56 -4.97
N LEU A 82 -7.90 2.46 -4.75
CA LEU A 82 -7.98 1.35 -5.69
C LEU A 82 -9.16 1.43 -6.66
N SER A 83 -9.99 2.48 -6.57
CA SER A 83 -11.25 2.57 -7.32
C SER A 83 -11.09 2.66 -8.82
N ASN A 84 -9.92 3.01 -9.31
CA ASN A 84 -9.63 2.98 -10.75
C ASN A 84 -9.37 1.58 -11.30
N ILE A 85 -9.19 0.59 -10.43
CA ILE A 85 -8.93 -0.80 -10.82
C ILE A 85 -10.23 -1.58 -10.92
N HIS A 86 -11.07 -1.49 -9.89
CA HIS A 86 -12.37 -2.16 -9.80
C HIS A 86 -13.37 -1.26 -9.09
N SER A 87 -14.65 -1.59 -9.19
CA SER A 87 -15.70 -0.87 -8.46
C SER A 87 -15.49 -0.98 -6.95
N VAL A 88 -15.94 0.04 -6.23
CA VAL A 88 -15.84 0.06 -4.75
C VAL A 88 -16.57 -1.14 -4.14
N ASP A 89 -17.71 -1.54 -4.69
CA ASP A 89 -18.46 -2.70 -4.20
C ASP A 89 -17.66 -3.99 -4.32
N MET A 90 -17.01 -4.20 -5.47
CA MET A 90 -16.14 -5.36 -5.70
C MET A 90 -14.95 -5.35 -4.73
N LEU A 91 -14.29 -4.20 -4.60
CA LEU A 91 -13.14 -4.05 -3.70
C LEU A 91 -13.54 -4.32 -2.24
N PHE A 92 -14.73 -3.87 -1.84
CA PHE A 92 -15.24 -4.11 -0.50
C PHE A 92 -15.48 -5.61 -0.24
N GLU A 93 -16.02 -6.32 -1.24
CA GLU A 93 -16.20 -7.77 -1.12
C GLU A 93 -14.85 -8.50 -0.97
N LEU A 94 -13.85 -8.12 -1.78
CA LEU A 94 -12.51 -8.68 -1.66
C LEU A 94 -11.90 -8.41 -0.29
N TYR A 95 -12.06 -7.19 0.20
CA TYR A 95 -11.59 -6.80 1.52
C TYR A 95 -12.24 -7.63 2.64
N LYS A 96 -13.56 -7.80 2.58
CA LYS A 96 -14.28 -8.62 3.58
C LYS A 96 -13.78 -10.06 3.60
N MET A 97 -13.61 -10.66 2.43
CA MET A 97 -13.11 -12.03 2.33
C MET A 97 -11.70 -12.15 2.90
N ALA A 98 -10.84 -11.19 2.59
CA ALA A 98 -9.44 -11.24 2.99
C ALA A 98 -9.23 -10.97 4.49
N THR A 99 -10.12 -10.22 5.12
CA THR A 99 -9.99 -9.83 6.54
C THR A 99 -10.96 -10.57 7.47
N GLU A 100 -11.62 -11.62 6.97
CA GLU A 100 -12.58 -12.40 7.76
C GLU A 100 -11.96 -13.05 8.99
N ASP A 101 -10.80 -13.66 8.83
CA ASP A 101 -10.08 -14.30 9.93
C ASP A 101 -9.27 -13.28 10.76
N PRO A 102 -9.12 -13.49 12.06
CA PRO A 102 -8.28 -12.61 12.88
C PRO A 102 -6.87 -12.49 12.34
N HIS A 103 -6.34 -11.26 12.33
CA HIS A 103 -4.99 -10.93 11.85
C HIS A 103 -4.75 -11.20 10.37
N SER A 104 -5.78 -11.56 9.61
CA SER A 104 -5.71 -11.71 8.16
C SER A 104 -5.72 -10.34 7.48
N PHE A 105 -5.19 -10.26 6.26
CA PHE A 105 -5.09 -9.02 5.53
C PHE A 105 -5.33 -9.24 4.04
N LEU A 106 -5.77 -8.18 3.38
CA LEU A 106 -5.83 -8.11 1.93
C LEU A 106 -4.45 -7.69 1.40
N TYR A 107 -3.87 -8.53 0.55
CA TYR A 107 -2.63 -8.22 -0.14
C TYR A 107 -2.94 -7.85 -1.60
N VAL A 108 -2.47 -6.68 -2.01
CA VAL A 108 -2.69 -6.16 -3.38
C VAL A 108 -1.33 -6.04 -4.06
N ASN A 109 -1.18 -6.75 -5.17
CA ASN A 109 0.03 -6.66 -6.00
C ASN A 109 -0.25 -5.74 -7.19
N LEU A 110 0.16 -4.48 -7.05
CA LEU A 110 -0.04 -3.44 -8.06
C LEU A 110 0.96 -3.54 -9.22
N ARG A 111 1.98 -4.38 -9.10
CA ARG A 111 2.97 -4.59 -10.16
C ARG A 111 2.48 -5.51 -11.27
N ARG A 112 1.48 -6.32 -10.99
CA ARG A 112 0.90 -7.23 -11.97
C ARG A 112 -0.18 -6.53 -12.80
N LYS A 113 -0.31 -6.94 -14.04
CA LYS A 113 -1.38 -6.47 -14.95
C LYS A 113 -2.06 -7.71 -15.54
N PRO A 114 -3.32 -7.98 -15.15
CA PRO A 114 -4.16 -7.22 -14.22
C PRO A 114 -3.64 -7.30 -12.77
N VAL A 115 -4.02 -6.29 -11.98
CA VAL A 115 -3.68 -6.24 -10.54
C VAL A 115 -4.23 -7.48 -9.84
N GLU A 116 -3.42 -8.07 -8.98
CA GLU A 116 -3.77 -9.30 -8.26
C GLU A 116 -4.10 -9.00 -6.80
N PHE A 117 -5.11 -9.70 -6.29
CA PHE A 117 -5.59 -9.60 -4.92
C PHE A 117 -5.48 -10.95 -4.23
N TYR A 118 -5.03 -10.96 -2.97
CA TYR A 118 -4.80 -12.18 -2.20
C TYR A 118 -5.32 -12.07 -0.79
N VAL A 119 -5.74 -13.21 -0.24
CA VAL A 119 -5.88 -13.36 1.21
C VAL A 119 -4.50 -13.70 1.77
N ARG A 120 -3.95 -12.82 2.56
CA ARG A 120 -2.55 -12.89 3.01
C ARG A 120 -1.63 -13.05 1.79
N PHE A 121 -0.55 -13.78 1.91
CA PHE A 121 0.34 -14.11 0.78
C PHE A 121 0.02 -15.49 0.17
N GLU A 122 -1.09 -16.10 0.55
CA GLU A 122 -1.34 -17.52 0.31
C GLU A 122 -2.37 -17.79 -0.77
N GLU A 123 -3.51 -17.09 -0.74
CA GLU A 123 -4.66 -17.44 -1.55
C GLU A 123 -5.04 -16.31 -2.49
N LYS A 124 -4.90 -16.55 -3.80
CA LYS A 124 -5.29 -15.57 -4.81
C LYS A 124 -6.82 -15.50 -4.92
N LEU A 125 -7.35 -14.28 -4.86
CA LEU A 125 -8.77 -14.04 -5.06
C LEU A 125 -9.07 -13.90 -6.55
N VAL A 126 -10.02 -14.70 -7.02
CA VAL A 126 -10.44 -14.68 -8.43
C VAL A 126 -11.59 -13.68 -8.58
N ILE A 127 -11.44 -12.80 -9.56
CA ILE A 127 -12.46 -11.79 -9.89
C ILE A 127 -13.08 -12.21 -11.22
N ASP A 128 -14.36 -12.50 -11.17
CA ASP A 128 -15.14 -12.84 -12.38
C ASP A 128 -15.67 -11.58 -13.07
#